data_07ed2166a99a3f384524d44452e4f5c1
#
_entry.id   07ed2166a99a3f384524d44452e4f5c1
#
_cell.length_a   1.000
_cell.length_b   1.000
_cell.length_c   1.000
_cell.angle_alpha   90.00
_cell.angle_beta   90.00
_cell.angle_gamma   90.00
#
_symmetry.space_group_name_H-M   'P 1'
#
loop_
_entity.id
_entity.type
_entity.pdbx_description
1 polymer ?
#
loop_
_entity_poly.entity_id
_entity_poly.type
_entity_poly.pdbx_seq_one_letter_code
_entity_poly.pdbx_strand_id
1 'polypeptide(L)'
;LATLREADLVDMRRHKIGFVFQSFGLMPLLSAQENVELPLHIGGVSWRERRQRAHDALEAVGLGTRARHRPFELSGGEQQRVSIARALVTGPEVVFADEPTGELDTATARSIAETLGEVAESRRATVIVATHDLDLAATAQRRLDLVDGVIVS
;
A
#
# COMPACT_ATOMS: atom_id res chain seq x y z
N LEU A 1 -9.14 19.38 -4.43
CA LEU A 1 -7.83 19.11 -5.05
C LEU A 1 -7.54 20.11 -6.18
N ALA A 2 -8.53 20.45 -7.02
CA ALA A 2 -8.36 21.33 -8.18
C ALA A 2 -7.91 22.77 -7.86
N THR A 3 -7.97 23.19 -6.60
CA THR A 3 -7.62 24.54 -6.15
C THR A 3 -6.31 24.63 -5.37
N LEU A 4 -5.64 23.50 -5.14
CA LEU A 4 -4.38 23.45 -4.41
C LEU A 4 -3.21 23.82 -5.31
N ARG A 5 -2.20 24.49 -4.74
CA ARG A 5 -0.94 24.76 -5.43
C ARG A 5 -0.17 23.44 -5.63
N GLU A 6 0.66 23.36 -6.64
CA GLU A 6 1.45 22.15 -6.94
C GLU A 6 2.32 21.71 -5.75
N ALA A 7 2.92 22.64 -5.04
CA ALA A 7 3.70 22.36 -3.84
C ALA A 7 2.86 21.67 -2.72
N ASP A 8 1.62 22.12 -2.53
CA ASP A 8 0.70 21.56 -1.53
C ASP A 8 0.24 20.14 -1.95
N LEU A 9 0.07 19.90 -3.25
CA LEU A 9 -0.22 18.55 -3.79
C LEU A 9 0.94 17.60 -3.61
N VAL A 10 2.17 18.04 -3.82
CA VAL A 10 3.39 17.23 -3.60
C VAL A 10 3.53 16.88 -2.12
N ASP A 11 3.32 17.85 -1.23
CA ASP A 11 3.39 17.64 0.21
C ASP A 11 2.31 16.64 0.70
N MET A 12 1.08 16.79 0.21
CA MET A 12 -0.02 15.86 0.50
C MET A 12 0.29 14.44 0.03
N ARG A 13 0.78 14.25 -1.20
CA ARG A 13 1.16 12.93 -1.72
C ARG A 13 2.29 12.30 -0.91
N ARG A 14 3.21 13.11 -0.41
CA ARG A 14 4.37 12.64 0.35
C ARG A 14 4.00 12.18 1.76
N HIS A 15 3.06 12.88 2.42
CA HIS A 15 2.82 12.68 3.85
C HIS A 15 1.45 12.11 4.19
N LYS A 16 0.44 12.29 3.32
CA LYS A 16 -0.95 11.95 3.63
C LYS A 16 -1.52 10.83 2.79
N ILE A 17 -0.87 10.44 1.70
CA ILE A 17 -1.40 9.47 0.77
C ILE A 17 -0.42 8.32 0.59
N GLY A 18 -0.91 7.09 0.75
CA GLY A 18 -0.24 5.85 0.37
C GLY A 18 -0.81 5.30 -0.93
N PHE A 19 0.03 4.60 -1.71
CA PHE A 19 -0.40 3.93 -2.94
C PHE A 19 0.02 2.47 -2.93
N VAL A 20 -0.92 1.59 -3.27
CA VAL A 20 -0.73 0.16 -3.54
C VAL A 20 -1.13 -0.09 -4.99
N PHE A 21 -0.26 -0.68 -5.78
CA PHE A 21 -0.46 -0.90 -7.21
C PHE A 21 -0.66 -2.39 -7.53
N GLN A 22 -1.33 -2.69 -8.63
CA GLN A 22 -1.54 -4.04 -9.14
C GLN A 22 -0.20 -4.76 -9.37
N SER A 23 0.73 -4.15 -10.07
CA SER A 23 2.07 -4.69 -10.37
C SER A 23 3.10 -4.47 -9.26
N PHE A 24 2.65 -4.33 -8.01
CA PHE A 24 3.44 -4.11 -6.78
C PHE A 24 4.26 -2.81 -6.78
N GLY A 25 4.76 -2.35 -7.92
CA GLY A 25 5.53 -1.12 -8.09
C GLY A 25 6.83 -1.08 -7.27
N LEU A 26 7.44 -2.23 -6.99
CA LEU A 26 8.68 -2.31 -6.22
C LEU A 26 9.90 -1.99 -7.10
N MET A 27 10.91 -1.36 -6.50
CA MET A 27 12.21 -1.17 -7.13
C MET A 27 12.98 -2.49 -7.14
N PRO A 28 13.26 -3.10 -8.30
CA PRO A 28 13.75 -4.48 -8.39
C PRO A 28 15.15 -4.68 -7.83
N LEU A 29 15.96 -3.63 -7.78
CA LEU A 29 17.34 -3.66 -7.27
C LEU A 29 17.42 -3.44 -5.75
N LEU A 30 16.35 -2.95 -5.14
CA LEU A 30 16.27 -2.70 -3.71
C LEU A 30 15.68 -3.92 -2.99
N SER A 31 16.15 -4.18 -1.77
CA SER A 31 15.54 -5.16 -0.87
C SER A 31 14.12 -4.73 -0.43
N ALA A 32 13.36 -5.64 0.19
CA ALA A 32 12.05 -5.33 0.76
C ALA A 32 12.15 -4.15 1.74
N GLN A 33 13.13 -4.16 2.64
CA GLN A 33 13.34 -3.08 3.58
C GLN A 33 13.66 -1.76 2.90
N GLU A 34 14.57 -1.74 1.93
CA GLU A 34 14.93 -0.53 1.19
C GLU A 34 13.75 0.03 0.39
N ASN A 35 12.89 -0.84 -0.18
CA ASN A 35 11.65 -0.42 -0.82
C ASN A 35 10.73 0.30 0.16
N VAL A 36 10.59 -0.22 1.39
CA VAL A 36 9.75 0.41 2.42
C VAL A 36 10.40 1.66 3.00
N GLU A 37 11.73 1.75 3.06
CA GLU A 37 12.46 2.94 3.49
C GLU A 37 12.32 4.12 2.52
N LEU A 38 12.07 3.85 1.23
CA LEU A 38 12.14 4.84 0.15
C LEU A 38 11.25 6.09 0.39
N PRO A 39 9.95 5.99 0.72
CA PRO A 39 9.13 7.17 0.99
C PRO A 39 9.60 7.96 2.21
N LEU A 40 10.11 7.30 3.24
CA LEU A 40 10.68 7.96 4.42
C LEU A 40 11.98 8.71 4.07
N HIS A 41 12.81 8.14 3.19
CA HIS A 41 14.01 8.80 2.69
C HIS A 41 13.69 10.08 1.92
N ILE A 42 12.70 10.02 1.02
CA ILE A 42 12.19 11.17 0.28
C ILE A 42 11.60 12.22 1.23
N GLY A 43 10.97 11.78 2.33
CA GLY A 43 10.44 12.64 3.40
C GLY A 43 11.51 13.26 4.32
N GLY A 44 12.82 12.96 4.11
CA GLY A 44 13.91 13.51 4.93
C GLY A 44 14.08 12.86 6.29
N VAL A 45 13.46 11.70 6.55
CA VAL A 45 13.59 10.96 7.81
C VAL A 45 15.02 10.45 7.98
N SER A 46 15.58 10.54 9.18
CA SER A 46 16.93 10.10 9.48
C SER A 46 17.14 8.60 9.19
N TRP A 47 18.37 8.21 8.80
CA TRP A 47 18.69 6.82 8.46
C TRP A 47 18.30 5.83 9.57
N ARG A 48 18.59 6.15 10.82
CA ARG A 48 18.29 5.25 11.96
C ARG A 48 16.78 5.08 12.15
N GLU A 49 16.02 6.17 12.08
CA GLU A 49 14.58 6.15 12.26
C GLU A 49 13.87 5.45 11.11
N ARG A 50 14.21 5.77 9.84
CA ARG A 50 13.56 5.13 8.69
C ARG A 50 13.78 3.62 8.66
N ARG A 51 15.00 3.17 9.04
CA ARG A 51 15.33 1.74 9.11
C ARG A 51 14.46 1.02 10.15
N GLN A 52 14.27 1.61 11.31
CA GLN A 52 13.42 1.05 12.36
C GLN A 52 11.96 1.01 11.90
N ARG A 53 11.44 2.13 11.38
CA ARG A 53 10.05 2.21 10.91
C ARG A 53 9.76 1.24 9.77
N ALA A 54 10.69 1.08 8.84
CA ALA A 54 10.56 0.12 7.75
C ALA A 54 10.57 -1.34 8.25
N HIS A 55 11.43 -1.65 9.22
CA HIS A 55 11.44 -2.95 9.86
C HIS A 55 10.10 -3.26 10.54
N ASP A 56 9.60 -2.34 11.36
CA ASP A 56 8.32 -2.49 12.07
C ASP A 56 7.14 -2.63 11.09
N ALA A 57 7.19 -1.91 9.95
CA ALA A 57 6.17 -2.04 8.91
C ALA A 57 6.20 -3.42 8.21
N LEU A 58 7.40 -3.98 7.98
CA LEU A 58 7.54 -5.33 7.44
C LEU A 58 7.12 -6.41 8.43
N GLU A 59 7.46 -6.27 9.71
CA GLU A 59 6.96 -7.16 10.78
C GLU A 59 5.43 -7.16 10.82
N ALA A 60 4.78 -6.00 10.71
CA ALA A 60 3.33 -5.87 10.74
C ALA A 60 2.62 -6.60 9.60
N VAL A 61 3.30 -6.82 8.46
CA VAL A 61 2.77 -7.61 7.32
C VAL A 61 3.35 -9.04 7.26
N GLY A 62 4.04 -9.49 8.32
CA GLY A 62 4.59 -10.84 8.44
C GLY A 62 5.86 -11.10 7.60
N LEU A 63 6.59 -10.04 7.23
CA LEU A 63 7.78 -10.13 6.36
C LEU A 63 9.10 -9.72 7.02
N GLY A 64 9.17 -9.64 8.35
CA GLY A 64 10.39 -9.26 9.07
C GLY A 64 11.61 -10.10 8.71
N THR A 65 11.44 -11.43 8.60
CA THR A 65 12.52 -12.36 8.19
C THR A 65 12.89 -12.23 6.71
N ARG A 66 12.05 -11.60 5.89
CA ARG A 66 12.24 -11.38 4.46
C ARG A 66 12.81 -10.00 4.12
N ALA A 67 13.08 -9.15 5.11
CA ALA A 67 13.50 -7.76 4.95
C ALA A 67 14.67 -7.55 3.97
N ARG A 68 15.59 -8.51 3.88
CA ARG A 68 16.78 -8.44 3.00
C ARG A 68 16.57 -9.01 1.59
N HIS A 69 15.43 -9.70 1.34
CA HIS A 69 15.14 -10.28 0.03
C HIS A 69 14.79 -9.17 -0.97
N ARG A 70 15.19 -9.38 -2.22
CA ARG A 70 14.79 -8.53 -3.35
C ARG A 70 13.49 -9.02 -3.95
N PRO A 71 12.76 -8.19 -4.72
CA PRO A 71 11.47 -8.56 -5.29
C PRO A 71 11.46 -9.91 -6.03
N PHE A 72 12.49 -10.22 -6.80
CA PHE A 72 12.58 -11.48 -7.54
C PHE A 72 12.79 -12.73 -6.65
N GLU A 73 13.10 -12.55 -5.37
CA GLU A 73 13.24 -13.62 -4.37
C GLU A 73 11.95 -13.80 -3.55
N LEU A 74 10.92 -13.00 -3.83
CA LEU A 74 9.65 -12.97 -3.11
C LEU A 74 8.51 -13.49 -4.02
N SER A 75 7.56 -14.21 -3.43
CA SER A 75 6.30 -14.55 -4.11
C SER A 75 5.48 -13.29 -4.42
N GLY A 76 4.51 -13.38 -5.32
CA GLY A 76 3.62 -12.25 -5.65
C GLY A 76 2.91 -11.67 -4.42
N GLY A 77 2.38 -12.55 -3.56
CA GLY A 77 1.75 -12.12 -2.30
C GLY A 77 2.73 -11.46 -1.32
N GLU A 78 3.98 -11.93 -1.23
CA GLU A 78 5.01 -11.28 -0.43
C GLU A 78 5.37 -9.91 -1.01
N GLN A 79 5.49 -9.78 -2.33
CA GLN A 79 5.73 -8.50 -3.00
C GLN A 79 4.59 -7.51 -2.73
N GLN A 80 3.34 -7.96 -2.78
CA GLN A 80 2.19 -7.12 -2.48
C GLN A 80 2.18 -6.66 -1.02
N ARG A 81 2.54 -7.52 -0.06
CA ARG A 81 2.69 -7.11 1.33
C ARG A 81 3.81 -6.09 1.53
N VAL A 82 4.93 -6.20 0.81
CA VAL A 82 5.96 -5.14 0.80
C VAL A 82 5.40 -3.83 0.27
N SER A 83 4.61 -3.87 -0.82
CA SER A 83 3.94 -2.68 -1.38
C SER A 83 3.00 -2.03 -0.37
N ILE A 84 2.22 -2.83 0.36
CA ILE A 84 1.33 -2.34 1.43
C ILE A 84 2.15 -1.73 2.58
N ALA A 85 3.19 -2.40 3.06
CA ALA A 85 4.08 -1.87 4.11
C ALA A 85 4.69 -0.53 3.70
N ARG A 86 5.14 -0.40 2.43
CA ARG A 86 5.66 0.84 1.86
C ARG A 86 4.61 1.94 1.83
N ALA A 87 3.37 1.62 1.45
CA ALA A 87 2.29 2.60 1.42
C ALA A 87 1.94 3.14 2.81
N LEU A 88 2.11 2.32 3.86
CA LEU A 88 1.72 2.63 5.23
C LEU A 88 2.82 3.27 6.08
N VAL A 89 4.09 3.11 5.70
CA VAL A 89 5.23 3.48 6.55
C VAL A 89 5.31 4.97 6.89
N THR A 90 4.75 5.84 6.04
CA THR A 90 4.64 7.29 6.30
C THR A 90 3.52 7.66 7.28
N GLY A 91 2.62 6.73 7.61
CA GLY A 91 1.43 7.00 8.43
C GLY A 91 0.36 7.81 7.67
N PRO A 92 -0.03 7.40 6.45
CA PRO A 92 -0.94 8.18 5.62
C PRO A 92 -2.35 8.25 6.20
N GLU A 93 -3.09 9.30 5.87
CA GLU A 93 -4.52 9.44 6.18
C GLU A 93 -5.40 8.64 5.21
N VAL A 94 -4.92 8.47 3.95
CA VAL A 94 -5.63 7.77 2.88
C VAL A 94 -4.68 6.82 2.16
N VAL A 95 -5.15 5.61 1.88
CA VAL A 95 -4.46 4.63 1.03
C VAL A 95 -5.31 4.37 -0.20
N PHE A 96 -4.75 4.59 -1.38
CA PHE A 96 -5.35 4.16 -2.65
C PHE A 96 -4.76 2.83 -3.06
N ALA A 97 -5.60 1.85 -3.31
CA ALA A 97 -5.22 0.53 -3.82
C ALA A 97 -5.88 0.30 -5.17
N ASP A 98 -5.06 0.14 -6.20
CA ASP A 98 -5.51 -0.09 -7.57
C ASP A 98 -5.27 -1.57 -7.92
N GLU A 99 -6.38 -2.33 -8.08
CA GLU A 99 -6.39 -3.78 -8.34
C GLU A 99 -5.39 -4.57 -7.47
N PRO A 100 -5.43 -4.41 -6.13
CA PRO A 100 -4.37 -4.91 -5.24
C PRO A 100 -4.25 -6.43 -5.20
N THR A 101 -5.21 -7.16 -5.79
CA THR A 101 -5.26 -8.62 -5.82
C THR A 101 -5.20 -9.19 -7.23
N GLY A 102 -5.15 -8.34 -8.27
CA GLY A 102 -5.33 -8.73 -9.67
C GLY A 102 -4.27 -9.70 -10.24
N GLU A 103 -3.08 -9.81 -9.62
CA GLU A 103 -2.00 -10.71 -10.03
C GLU A 103 -1.80 -11.88 -9.05
N LEU A 104 -2.76 -12.13 -8.16
CA LEU A 104 -2.63 -13.12 -7.08
C LEU A 104 -3.62 -14.28 -7.24
N ASP A 105 -3.26 -15.45 -6.71
CA ASP A 105 -4.21 -16.53 -6.55
C ASP A 105 -5.26 -16.21 -5.48
N THR A 106 -6.40 -16.91 -5.53
CA THR A 106 -7.56 -16.63 -4.68
C THR A 106 -7.25 -16.65 -3.18
N ALA A 107 -6.39 -17.56 -2.70
CA ALA A 107 -6.07 -17.66 -1.27
C ALA A 107 -5.21 -16.48 -0.84
N THR A 108 -4.22 -16.11 -1.64
CA THR A 108 -3.35 -14.97 -1.42
C THR A 108 -4.15 -13.66 -1.51
N ALA A 109 -5.05 -13.53 -2.50
CA ALA A 109 -5.93 -12.38 -2.67
C ALA A 109 -6.76 -12.11 -1.42
N ARG A 110 -7.37 -13.16 -0.84
CA ARG A 110 -8.13 -13.06 0.42
C ARG A 110 -7.27 -12.54 1.57
N SER A 111 -6.05 -13.07 1.72
CA SER A 111 -5.13 -12.61 2.78
C SER A 111 -4.70 -11.15 2.59
N ILE A 112 -4.56 -10.67 1.36
CA ILE A 112 -4.30 -9.24 1.08
C ILE A 112 -5.51 -8.38 1.43
N ALA A 113 -6.73 -8.84 1.09
CA ALA A 113 -7.97 -8.15 1.46
C ALA A 113 -8.11 -7.99 2.99
N GLU A 114 -7.83 -9.07 3.74
CA GLU A 114 -7.81 -9.05 5.21
C GLU A 114 -6.78 -8.03 5.74
N THR A 115 -5.56 -8.03 5.19
CA THR A 115 -4.51 -7.07 5.57
C THR A 115 -4.96 -5.62 5.34
N LEU A 116 -5.60 -5.31 4.21
CA LEU A 116 -6.12 -3.97 3.92
C LEU A 116 -7.27 -3.58 4.86
N GLY A 117 -8.14 -4.54 5.22
CA GLY A 117 -9.21 -4.35 6.20
C GLY A 117 -8.66 -4.02 7.60
N GLU A 118 -7.68 -4.77 8.09
CA GLU A 118 -7.00 -4.51 9.36
C GLU A 118 -6.32 -3.14 9.40
N VAL A 119 -5.76 -2.71 8.28
CA VAL A 119 -5.19 -1.36 8.13
C VAL A 119 -6.26 -0.29 8.30
N ALA A 120 -7.40 -0.44 7.64
CA ALA A 120 -8.50 0.51 7.74
C ALA A 120 -9.00 0.64 9.20
N GLU A 121 -9.09 -0.48 9.91
CA GLU A 121 -9.59 -0.52 11.30
C GLU A 121 -8.57 -0.03 12.31
N SER A 122 -7.33 -0.54 12.24
CA SER A 122 -6.32 -0.32 13.30
C SER A 122 -5.58 1.01 13.18
N ARG A 123 -5.37 1.52 11.96
CA ARG A 123 -4.56 2.71 11.71
C ARG A 123 -5.36 3.98 11.45
N ARG A 124 -6.70 3.91 11.53
CA ARG A 124 -7.60 5.03 11.23
C ARG A 124 -7.34 5.66 9.85
N ALA A 125 -6.78 4.88 8.91
CA ALA A 125 -6.59 5.31 7.53
C ALA A 125 -7.84 4.95 6.72
N THR A 126 -8.27 5.84 5.84
CA THR A 126 -9.28 5.51 4.84
C THR A 126 -8.62 4.72 3.72
N VAL A 127 -9.05 3.48 3.48
CA VAL A 127 -8.59 2.67 2.34
C VAL A 127 -9.61 2.76 1.22
N ILE A 128 -9.18 3.22 0.05
CA ILE A 128 -9.99 3.32 -1.16
C ILE A 128 -9.44 2.31 -2.16
N VAL A 129 -10.24 1.30 -2.49
CA VAL A 129 -9.87 0.24 -3.43
C VAL A 129 -10.62 0.42 -4.74
N ALA A 130 -9.89 0.48 -5.85
CA ALA A 130 -10.44 0.33 -7.18
C ALA A 130 -10.25 -1.13 -7.61
N THR A 131 -11.34 -1.84 -7.91
CA THR A 131 -11.25 -3.25 -8.32
C THR A 131 -12.48 -3.69 -9.11
N HIS A 132 -12.30 -4.69 -9.95
CA HIS A 132 -13.37 -5.44 -10.59
C HIS A 132 -13.65 -6.79 -9.90
N ASP A 133 -12.86 -7.15 -8.88
CA ASP A 133 -13.06 -8.33 -8.05
C ASP A 133 -14.23 -8.11 -7.08
N LEU A 134 -15.32 -8.84 -7.30
CA LEU A 134 -16.54 -8.74 -6.51
C LEU A 134 -16.37 -9.28 -5.07
N ASP A 135 -15.49 -10.26 -4.87
CA ASP A 135 -15.20 -10.82 -3.55
C ASP A 135 -14.44 -9.80 -2.71
N LEU A 136 -13.44 -9.13 -3.29
CA LEU A 136 -12.75 -8.02 -2.63
C LEU A 136 -13.71 -6.86 -2.35
N ALA A 137 -14.53 -6.47 -3.34
CA ALA A 137 -15.49 -5.38 -3.18
C ALA A 137 -16.52 -5.65 -2.06
N ALA A 138 -16.90 -6.92 -1.85
CA ALA A 138 -17.83 -7.33 -0.80
C ALA A 138 -17.27 -7.19 0.64
N THR A 139 -15.94 -7.08 0.80
CA THR A 139 -15.30 -6.85 2.11
C THR A 139 -15.34 -5.39 2.54
N ALA A 140 -15.65 -4.46 1.64
CA ALA A 140 -15.63 -3.03 1.90
C ALA A 140 -16.84 -2.58 2.74
N GLN A 141 -16.62 -1.63 3.64
CA GLN A 141 -17.70 -1.00 4.44
C GLN A 141 -18.65 -0.17 3.57
N ARG A 142 -18.17 0.33 2.44
CA ARG A 142 -18.93 1.10 1.45
C ARG A 142 -18.46 0.75 0.05
N ARG A 143 -19.41 0.51 -0.84
CA ARG A 143 -19.18 0.25 -2.26
C ARG A 143 -19.75 1.39 -3.10
N LEU A 144 -19.04 1.74 -4.18
CA LEU A 144 -19.47 2.67 -5.22
C LEU A 144 -19.27 1.98 -6.57
N ASP A 145 -20.31 1.87 -7.37
CA ASP A 145 -20.23 1.31 -8.71
C ASP A 145 -19.98 2.43 -9.74
N LEU A 146 -18.93 2.26 -10.55
CA LEU A 146 -18.60 3.19 -11.65
C LEU A 146 -18.96 2.54 -12.99
N VAL A 147 -19.71 3.27 -13.80
CA VAL A 147 -20.00 2.90 -15.19
C VAL A 147 -19.69 4.12 -16.05
N ASP A 148 -18.85 3.95 -17.07
CA ASP A 148 -18.41 5.02 -17.99
C ASP A 148 -17.94 6.31 -17.29
N GLY A 149 -17.22 6.15 -16.15
CA GLY A 149 -16.69 7.26 -15.38
C GLY A 149 -17.73 7.98 -14.49
N VAL A 150 -18.93 7.45 -14.37
CA VAL A 150 -20.02 8.01 -13.54
C VAL A 150 -20.33 7.04 -12.39
N ILE A 151 -20.53 7.58 -11.18
CA ILE A 151 -21.00 6.82 -10.03
C ILE A 151 -22.50 6.55 -10.21
N VAL A 152 -22.91 5.27 -10.18
CA VAL A 152 -24.30 4.85 -10.44
C VAL A 152 -25.02 4.30 -9.20
N SER A 153 -24.28 4.07 -8.09
CA SER A 153 -24.84 3.62 -6.81
C SER A 153 -23.97 4.07 -5.64
#